data_85198e4b1dbd1ca68ea74892f5007950
#
_entry.id   85198e4b1dbd1ca68ea74892f5007950
#
_cell.length_a   1.000
_cell.length_b   1.000
_cell.length_c   1.000
_cell.angle_alpha   90.00
_cell.angle_beta   90.00
_cell.angle_gamma   90.00
#
_symmetry.space_group_name_H-M   'P 1'
#
loop_
_entity.id
_entity.type
_entity.pdbx_description
1 polymer ?
#
loop_
_entity_poly.entity_id
_entity_poly.type
_entity_poly.pdbx_seq_one_letter_code
_entity_poly.pdbx_strand_id
1 'polypeptide(L)'
;MKQAEKNKKSRDHILTHAFAEFASSGYAGSSLNLICAHGGISKGLLYHYYASKDELYLACVQKLFSEMTQYLSGHIHLPEITVTQYFDVRMRFFQQHPEHRQLFYDVLMYPPAHLAAQINECRAAFDELNNNALRCVLDKEKLTDRIPTEEAILQFRAFVNFLGVYIREDTAPDAEQKASELLQTLLYGLIAR
;
A
#
# COMPACT_ATOMS: atom_id res chain seq x y z
N MET A 1 -0.20 21.96 26.11
CA MET A 1 0.06 20.50 25.96
C MET A 1 -1.24 19.69 25.97
N LYS A 2 -2.09 19.76 26.99
CA LYS A 2 -3.33 18.94 27.08
C LYS A 2 -4.32 19.02 25.91
N GLN A 3 -4.55 20.22 25.30
CA GLN A 3 -5.52 20.36 24.22
C GLN A 3 -5.02 19.76 22.89
N ALA A 4 -3.76 20.00 22.53
CA ALA A 4 -3.15 19.41 21.32
C ALA A 4 -3.12 17.88 21.38
N GLU A 5 -2.85 17.32 22.55
CA GLU A 5 -2.85 15.87 22.77
C GLU A 5 -4.26 15.28 22.67
N LYS A 6 -5.28 15.96 23.21
CA LYS A 6 -6.68 15.55 23.06
C LYS A 6 -7.13 15.59 21.61
N ASN A 7 -6.74 16.64 20.87
CA ASN A 7 -7.06 16.77 19.45
C ASN A 7 -6.41 15.65 18.63
N LYS A 8 -5.12 15.32 18.92
CA LYS A 8 -4.44 14.20 18.28
C LYS A 8 -5.16 12.88 18.54
N LYS A 9 -5.49 12.57 19.78
CA LYS A 9 -6.22 11.33 20.13
C LYS A 9 -7.56 11.23 19.42
N SER A 10 -8.33 12.33 19.33
CA SER A 10 -9.61 12.34 18.61
C SER A 10 -9.43 12.12 17.12
N ARG A 11 -8.42 12.74 16.51
CA ARG A 11 -8.11 12.55 15.08
C ARG A 11 -7.66 11.12 14.79
N ASP A 12 -6.79 10.56 15.63
CA ASP A 12 -6.30 9.19 15.49
C ASP A 12 -7.44 8.18 15.65
N HIS A 13 -8.38 8.43 16.57
CA HIS A 13 -9.58 7.60 16.75
C HIS A 13 -10.48 7.60 15.51
N ILE A 14 -10.73 8.77 14.94
CA ILE A 14 -11.52 8.89 13.69
C ILE A 14 -10.82 8.15 12.56
N LEU A 15 -9.49 8.35 12.38
CA LEU A 15 -8.71 7.70 11.33
C LEU A 15 -8.71 6.18 11.47
N THR A 16 -8.61 5.63 12.68
CA THR A 16 -8.64 4.19 12.91
C THR A 16 -9.94 3.57 12.40
N HIS A 17 -11.10 4.13 12.77
CA HIS A 17 -12.39 3.60 12.34
C HIS A 17 -12.67 3.86 10.84
N ALA A 18 -12.22 5.00 10.32
CA ALA A 18 -12.31 5.28 8.89
C ALA A 18 -11.45 4.32 8.06
N PHE A 19 -10.24 4.04 8.53
CA PHE A 19 -9.33 3.12 7.87
C PHE A 19 -9.93 1.70 7.78
N ALA A 20 -10.46 1.18 8.89
CA ALA A 20 -11.13 -0.13 8.92
C ALA A 20 -12.35 -0.17 7.99
N GLU A 21 -13.19 0.87 7.98
CA GLU A 21 -14.36 0.95 7.10
C GLU A 21 -13.97 1.02 5.62
N PHE A 22 -12.98 1.86 5.25
CA PHE A 22 -12.50 1.92 3.87
C PHE A 22 -11.79 0.63 3.44
N ALA A 23 -11.07 -0.02 4.33
CA ALA A 23 -10.44 -1.31 4.05
C ALA A 23 -11.45 -2.42 3.78
N SER A 24 -12.58 -2.44 4.51
CA SER A 24 -13.60 -3.49 4.39
C SER A 24 -14.58 -3.27 3.24
N SER A 25 -14.96 -2.02 2.97
CA SER A 25 -16.08 -1.66 2.07
C SER A 25 -15.63 -0.90 0.82
N GLY A 26 -14.35 -0.57 0.71
CA GLY A 26 -13.82 0.31 -0.32
C GLY A 26 -14.35 1.75 -0.20
N TYR A 27 -13.85 2.63 -1.06
CA TYR A 27 -14.35 4.01 -1.09
C TYR A 27 -15.85 4.08 -1.41
N ALA A 28 -16.34 3.35 -2.41
CA ALA A 28 -17.73 3.44 -2.87
C ALA A 28 -18.74 2.92 -1.83
N GLY A 29 -18.44 1.77 -1.18
CA GLY A 29 -19.32 1.11 -0.22
C GLY A 29 -19.33 1.73 1.17
N SER A 30 -18.32 2.50 1.55
CA SER A 30 -18.21 3.12 2.87
C SER A 30 -19.06 4.40 3.02
N SER A 31 -19.41 4.76 4.25
CA SER A 31 -20.08 6.02 4.56
C SER A 31 -19.61 6.64 5.87
N LEU A 32 -19.64 7.98 5.95
CA LEU A 32 -19.33 8.70 7.19
C LEU A 32 -20.26 8.32 8.35
N ASN A 33 -21.51 7.92 8.02
CA ASN A 33 -22.46 7.46 9.04
C ASN A 33 -22.03 6.12 9.65
N LEU A 34 -21.55 5.17 8.85
CA LEU A 34 -21.04 3.88 9.32
C LEU A 34 -19.76 4.07 10.15
N ILE A 35 -18.84 4.92 9.70
CA ILE A 35 -17.64 5.28 10.46
C ILE A 35 -18.00 5.85 11.84
N CYS A 36 -18.96 6.78 11.88
CA CYS A 36 -19.44 7.34 13.14
C CYS A 36 -20.08 6.28 14.05
N ALA A 37 -20.91 5.40 13.48
CA ALA A 37 -21.62 4.37 14.23
C ALA A 37 -20.64 3.34 14.83
N HIS A 38 -19.73 2.80 14.01
CA HIS A 38 -18.74 1.81 14.44
C HIS A 38 -17.73 2.36 15.45
N GLY A 39 -17.35 3.65 15.31
CA GLY A 39 -16.38 4.29 16.19
C GLY A 39 -16.97 4.95 17.44
N GLY A 40 -18.30 4.99 17.58
CA GLY A 40 -18.92 5.81 18.64
C GLY A 40 -18.60 7.31 18.49
N ILE A 41 -18.39 7.78 17.27
CA ILE A 41 -17.94 9.13 16.94
C ILE A 41 -19.17 9.99 16.62
N SER A 42 -19.27 11.16 17.26
CA SER A 42 -20.33 12.11 16.89
C SER A 42 -20.04 12.72 15.51
N LYS A 43 -21.10 12.94 14.72
CA LYS A 43 -20.96 13.62 13.41
C LYS A 43 -20.28 14.98 13.53
N GLY A 44 -20.62 15.75 14.57
CA GLY A 44 -19.99 17.05 14.84
C GLY A 44 -18.47 16.94 15.03
N LEU A 45 -18.02 15.92 15.76
CA LEU A 45 -16.59 15.69 15.96
C LEU A 45 -15.91 15.29 14.64
N LEU A 46 -16.53 14.40 13.83
CA LEU A 46 -15.98 14.00 12.55
C LEU A 46 -15.86 15.20 11.61
N TYR A 47 -16.92 15.98 11.42
CA TYR A 47 -16.92 17.16 10.54
C TYR A 47 -16.05 18.32 11.06
N HIS A 48 -15.71 18.34 12.34
CA HIS A 48 -14.72 19.26 12.87
C HIS A 48 -13.30 19.01 12.33
N TYR A 49 -12.97 17.72 12.06
CA TYR A 49 -11.63 17.32 11.58
C TYR A 49 -11.56 17.08 10.08
N TYR A 50 -12.66 16.66 9.45
CA TYR A 50 -12.70 16.28 8.03
C TYR A 50 -13.98 16.81 7.39
N ALA A 51 -13.85 17.71 6.44
CA ALA A 51 -14.99 18.38 5.80
C ALA A 51 -15.82 17.44 4.90
N SER A 52 -15.21 16.35 4.40
CA SER A 52 -15.86 15.43 3.46
C SER A 52 -15.36 13.99 3.63
N LYS A 53 -16.04 13.05 2.97
CA LYS A 53 -15.59 11.66 2.81
C LYS A 53 -14.26 11.60 2.07
N ASP A 54 -14.08 12.45 1.07
CA ASP A 54 -12.88 12.53 0.26
C ASP A 54 -11.66 12.90 1.10
N GLU A 55 -11.80 13.94 1.92
CA GLU A 55 -10.72 14.38 2.81
C GLU A 55 -10.32 13.29 3.82
N LEU A 56 -11.32 12.63 4.41
CA LEU A 56 -11.08 11.54 5.35
C LEU A 56 -10.43 10.32 4.64
N TYR A 57 -10.88 10.00 3.43
CA TYR A 57 -10.30 8.94 2.63
C TYR A 57 -8.84 9.22 2.26
N LEU A 58 -8.55 10.43 1.77
CA LEU A 58 -7.19 10.85 1.45
C LEU A 58 -6.28 10.83 2.69
N ALA A 59 -6.79 11.19 3.86
CA ALA A 59 -6.04 11.07 5.11
C ALA A 59 -5.70 9.60 5.45
N CYS A 60 -6.61 8.66 5.19
CA CYS A 60 -6.35 7.23 5.34
C CYS A 60 -5.33 6.72 4.31
N VAL A 61 -5.45 7.15 3.05
CA VAL A 61 -4.48 6.82 1.98
C VAL A 61 -3.10 7.37 2.29
N GLN A 62 -3.00 8.61 2.75
CA GLN A 62 -1.73 9.21 3.18
C GLN A 62 -1.10 8.43 4.36
N LYS A 63 -1.91 8.05 5.36
CA LYS A 63 -1.45 7.23 6.48
C LYS A 63 -0.90 5.89 6.00
N LEU A 64 -1.65 5.18 5.15
CA LEU A 64 -1.24 3.91 4.55
C LEU A 64 0.15 3.99 3.91
N PHE A 65 0.34 4.91 2.95
CA PHE A 65 1.60 5.02 2.24
C PHE A 65 2.74 5.53 3.11
N SER A 66 2.46 6.42 4.06
CA SER A 66 3.47 6.91 5.02
C SER A 66 3.99 5.78 5.92
N GLU A 67 3.10 4.97 6.49
CA GLU A 67 3.47 3.85 7.36
C GLU A 67 4.21 2.76 6.57
N MET A 68 3.75 2.47 5.35
CA MET A 68 4.41 1.52 4.46
C MET A 68 5.81 2.00 4.05
N THR A 69 5.95 3.27 3.69
CA THR A 69 7.26 3.87 3.35
C THR A 69 8.21 3.81 4.54
N GLN A 70 7.74 4.17 5.72
CA GLN A 70 8.54 4.12 6.95
C GLN A 70 8.99 2.70 7.27
N TYR A 71 8.08 1.72 7.17
CA TYR A 71 8.42 0.32 7.41
C TYR A 71 9.47 -0.19 6.42
N LEU A 72 9.23 0.02 5.12
CA LEU A 72 10.15 -0.42 4.07
C LEU A 72 11.52 0.24 4.22
N SER A 73 11.58 1.55 4.48
CA SER A 73 12.85 2.26 4.70
C SER A 73 13.66 1.71 5.87
N GLY A 74 12.99 1.19 6.90
CA GLY A 74 13.65 0.57 8.06
C GLY A 74 14.14 -0.86 7.84
N HIS A 75 13.67 -1.54 6.77
CA HIS A 75 13.94 -2.96 6.53
C HIS A 75 14.64 -3.23 5.18
N ILE A 76 14.70 -2.25 4.30
CA ILE A 76 15.37 -2.33 3.01
C ILE A 76 16.73 -1.67 3.13
N HIS A 77 17.80 -2.44 2.89
CA HIS A 77 19.17 -1.95 2.91
C HIS A 77 19.68 -1.82 1.47
N LEU A 78 19.65 -0.61 0.92
CA LEU A 78 20.22 -0.30 -0.38
C LEU A 78 21.75 -0.12 -0.26
N PRO A 79 22.51 -0.55 -1.26
CA PRO A 79 22.14 -1.22 -2.52
C PRO A 79 22.09 -2.76 -2.44
N GLU A 80 22.21 -3.38 -1.27
CA GLU A 80 22.45 -4.82 -1.13
C GLU A 80 21.19 -5.71 -1.25
N ILE A 81 20.00 -5.10 -1.31
CA ILE A 81 18.74 -5.85 -1.37
C ILE A 81 18.65 -6.76 -2.60
N THR A 82 18.13 -7.96 -2.40
CA THR A 82 17.74 -8.89 -3.46
C THR A 82 16.25 -8.77 -3.78
N VAL A 83 15.82 -9.34 -4.92
CA VAL A 83 14.40 -9.40 -5.31
C VAL A 83 13.57 -10.11 -4.26
N THR A 84 14.02 -11.26 -3.79
CA THR A 84 13.33 -12.05 -2.77
C THR A 84 13.17 -11.25 -1.47
N GLN A 85 14.25 -10.63 -1.00
CA GLN A 85 14.21 -9.79 0.21
C GLN A 85 13.25 -8.61 0.07
N TYR A 86 13.23 -7.94 -1.09
CA TYR A 86 12.29 -6.86 -1.36
C TYR A 86 10.82 -7.34 -1.27
N PHE A 87 10.52 -8.49 -1.87
CA PHE A 87 9.19 -9.09 -1.82
C PHE A 87 8.81 -9.49 -0.40
N ASP A 88 9.70 -10.19 0.31
CA ASP A 88 9.47 -10.68 1.68
C ASP A 88 9.21 -9.54 2.68
N VAL A 89 9.93 -8.42 2.55
CA VAL A 89 9.71 -7.24 3.41
C VAL A 89 8.31 -6.66 3.19
N ARG A 90 7.85 -6.57 1.93
CA ARG A 90 6.49 -6.12 1.62
C ARG A 90 5.44 -7.08 2.15
N MET A 91 5.64 -8.38 1.98
CA MET A 91 4.68 -9.39 2.46
C MET A 91 4.59 -9.39 3.98
N ARG A 92 5.71 -9.28 4.69
CA ARG A 92 5.72 -9.16 6.17
C ARG A 92 4.96 -7.94 6.66
N PHE A 93 5.09 -6.79 5.98
CA PHE A 93 4.28 -5.62 6.31
C PHE A 93 2.78 -5.94 6.22
N PHE A 94 2.34 -6.54 5.14
CA PHE A 94 0.93 -6.86 4.93
C PHE A 94 0.40 -7.99 5.83
N GLN A 95 1.24 -8.93 6.24
CA GLN A 95 0.88 -9.94 7.26
C GLN A 95 0.63 -9.29 8.62
N GLN A 96 1.45 -8.33 9.00
CA GLN A 96 1.32 -7.60 10.26
C GLN A 96 0.17 -6.58 10.24
N HIS A 97 -0.24 -6.13 9.05
CA HIS A 97 -1.23 -5.08 8.83
C HIS A 97 -2.26 -5.48 7.76
N PRO A 98 -3.17 -6.42 8.04
CA PRO A 98 -4.12 -6.94 7.04
C PRO A 98 -5.07 -5.88 6.48
N GLU A 99 -5.48 -4.89 7.30
CA GLU A 99 -6.30 -3.77 6.84
C GLU A 99 -5.52 -2.87 5.86
N HIS A 100 -4.21 -2.67 6.07
CA HIS A 100 -3.36 -1.92 5.14
C HIS A 100 -3.25 -2.64 3.80
N ARG A 101 -3.14 -3.97 3.81
CA ARG A 101 -3.15 -4.77 2.60
C ARG A 101 -4.44 -4.54 1.80
N GLN A 102 -5.59 -4.64 2.46
CA GLN A 102 -6.88 -4.46 1.82
C GLN A 102 -7.01 -3.08 1.18
N LEU A 103 -6.78 -2.01 1.95
CA LEU A 103 -6.86 -0.65 1.45
C LEU A 103 -5.83 -0.36 0.35
N PHE A 104 -4.62 -0.91 0.45
CA PHE A 104 -3.57 -0.75 -0.56
C PHE A 104 -4.02 -1.24 -1.94
N TYR A 105 -4.57 -2.46 -2.00
CA TYR A 105 -5.03 -3.01 -3.27
C TYR A 105 -6.28 -2.32 -3.80
N ASP A 106 -7.20 -1.89 -2.94
CA ASP A 106 -8.36 -1.10 -3.36
C ASP A 106 -7.94 0.24 -3.97
N VAL A 107 -6.97 0.93 -3.35
CA VAL A 107 -6.40 2.18 -3.89
C VAL A 107 -5.71 1.97 -5.24
N LEU A 108 -5.04 0.85 -5.43
CA LEU A 108 -4.34 0.56 -6.70
C LEU A 108 -5.27 0.13 -7.83
N MET A 109 -6.28 -0.67 -7.53
CA MET A 109 -7.13 -1.31 -8.52
C MET A 109 -8.41 -0.53 -8.82
N TYR A 110 -8.97 0.15 -7.81
CA TYR A 110 -10.26 0.82 -7.91
C TYR A 110 -10.22 2.23 -7.32
N PRO A 111 -9.22 3.07 -7.68
CA PRO A 111 -9.15 4.42 -7.13
C PRO A 111 -10.36 5.24 -7.56
N PRO A 112 -10.95 6.06 -6.67
CA PRO A 112 -11.96 7.02 -7.08
C PRO A 112 -11.39 7.98 -8.13
N ALA A 113 -11.96 8.00 -9.34
CA ALA A 113 -11.40 8.74 -10.48
C ALA A 113 -11.20 10.23 -10.19
N HIS A 114 -12.10 10.85 -9.43
CA HIS A 114 -12.02 12.27 -9.05
C HIS A 114 -10.92 12.59 -8.02
N LEU A 115 -10.35 11.56 -7.36
CA LEU A 115 -9.25 11.70 -6.38
C LEU A 115 -7.90 11.23 -6.92
N ALA A 116 -7.81 10.83 -8.19
CA ALA A 116 -6.62 10.19 -8.74
C ALA A 116 -5.35 11.05 -8.58
N ALA A 117 -5.44 12.36 -8.78
CA ALA A 117 -4.31 13.27 -8.62
C ALA A 117 -3.81 13.32 -7.16
N GLN A 118 -4.72 13.49 -6.21
CA GLN A 118 -4.39 13.56 -4.78
C GLN A 118 -3.87 12.22 -4.25
N ILE A 119 -4.41 11.09 -4.74
CA ILE A 119 -3.91 9.75 -4.42
C ILE A 119 -2.47 9.59 -4.91
N ASN A 120 -2.14 10.06 -6.11
CA ASN A 120 -0.78 10.03 -6.63
C ASN A 120 0.18 10.88 -5.77
N GLU A 121 -0.27 12.03 -5.27
CA GLU A 121 0.52 12.84 -4.33
C GLU A 121 0.76 12.08 -3.01
N CYS A 122 -0.27 11.44 -2.44
CA CYS A 122 -0.15 10.64 -1.22
C CYS A 122 0.85 9.48 -1.35
N ARG A 123 0.98 8.89 -2.53
CA ARG A 123 1.84 7.73 -2.77
C ARG A 123 3.24 8.07 -3.30
N ALA A 124 3.52 9.32 -3.63
CA ALA A 124 4.75 9.73 -4.33
C ALA A 124 6.05 9.25 -3.64
N ALA A 125 6.15 9.44 -2.31
CA ALA A 125 7.32 9.00 -1.54
C ALA A 125 7.47 7.47 -1.52
N PHE A 126 6.35 6.74 -1.46
CA PHE A 126 6.33 5.28 -1.56
C PHE A 126 6.78 4.81 -2.95
N ASP A 127 6.28 5.44 -4.01
CA ASP A 127 6.67 5.11 -5.39
C ASP A 127 8.15 5.39 -5.64
N GLU A 128 8.69 6.49 -5.13
CA GLU A 128 10.12 6.81 -5.21
C GLU A 128 10.98 5.75 -4.51
N LEU A 129 10.65 5.39 -3.27
CA LEU A 129 11.36 4.34 -2.53
C LEU A 129 11.32 3.01 -3.30
N ASN A 130 10.16 2.61 -3.81
CA ASN A 130 10.01 1.38 -4.59
C ASN A 130 10.84 1.40 -5.88
N ASN A 131 10.79 2.48 -6.63
CA ASN A 131 11.55 2.61 -7.87
C ASN A 131 13.06 2.52 -7.60
N ASN A 132 13.54 3.17 -6.53
CA ASN A 132 14.95 3.10 -6.14
C ASN A 132 15.35 1.69 -5.71
N ALA A 133 14.53 1.01 -4.91
CA ALA A 133 14.78 -0.37 -4.51
C ALA A 133 14.81 -1.32 -5.71
N LEU A 134 13.82 -1.22 -6.60
CA LEU A 134 13.75 -2.06 -7.80
C LEU A 134 14.91 -1.79 -8.76
N ARG A 135 15.33 -0.53 -8.91
CA ARG A 135 16.51 -0.19 -9.71
C ARG A 135 17.76 -0.87 -9.13
N CYS A 136 18.01 -0.74 -7.83
CA CYS A 136 19.14 -1.42 -7.17
C CYS A 136 19.10 -2.94 -7.30
N VAL A 137 17.92 -3.55 -7.28
CA VAL A 137 17.73 -4.99 -7.49
C VAL A 137 18.07 -5.37 -8.93
N LEU A 138 17.49 -4.67 -9.90
CA LEU A 138 17.60 -5.01 -11.33
C LEU A 138 18.99 -4.67 -11.91
N ASP A 139 19.68 -3.65 -11.40
CA ASP A 139 21.04 -3.29 -11.83
C ASP A 139 22.07 -4.39 -11.49
N LYS A 140 21.78 -5.26 -10.53
CA LYS A 140 22.64 -6.40 -10.19
C LYS A 140 22.41 -7.61 -11.08
N GLU A 141 21.28 -7.65 -11.75
CA GLU A 141 20.86 -8.76 -12.59
C GLU A 141 21.19 -8.46 -14.06
N LYS A 142 21.61 -9.46 -14.77
CA LYS A 142 21.79 -9.34 -16.22
C LYS A 142 20.43 -9.39 -16.90
N LEU A 143 19.82 -8.22 -17.07
CA LEU A 143 18.55 -8.12 -17.80
C LEU A 143 18.73 -8.58 -19.26
N THR A 144 17.65 -9.08 -19.85
CA THR A 144 17.61 -9.37 -21.29
C THR A 144 17.75 -8.06 -22.09
N ASP A 145 18.51 -8.09 -23.18
CA ASP A 145 18.68 -6.95 -24.07
C ASP A 145 17.37 -6.51 -24.77
N ARG A 146 16.28 -7.25 -24.56
CA ARG A 146 14.97 -7.01 -25.19
C ARG A 146 14.16 -5.92 -24.51
N ILE A 147 14.45 -5.59 -23.26
CA ILE A 147 13.63 -4.68 -22.45
C ILE A 147 14.55 -3.64 -21.78
N PRO A 148 14.31 -2.34 -22.00
CA PRO A 148 14.99 -1.28 -21.26
C PRO A 148 14.77 -1.40 -19.75
N THR A 149 15.75 -1.02 -18.92
CA THR A 149 15.68 -1.11 -17.45
C THR A 149 14.44 -0.42 -16.88
N GLU A 150 14.07 0.76 -17.37
CA GLU A 150 12.88 1.48 -16.90
C GLU A 150 11.57 0.71 -17.19
N GLU A 151 11.49 0.06 -18.34
CA GLU A 151 10.37 -0.79 -18.70
C GLU A 151 10.33 -2.06 -17.82
N ALA A 152 11.48 -2.66 -17.53
CA ALA A 152 11.60 -3.80 -16.62
C ALA A 152 11.14 -3.45 -15.19
N ILE A 153 11.48 -2.26 -14.68
CA ILE A 153 11.03 -1.75 -13.39
C ILE A 153 9.50 -1.63 -13.38
N LEU A 154 8.92 -1.06 -14.43
CA LEU A 154 7.47 -0.87 -14.56
C LEU A 154 6.73 -2.21 -14.56
N GLN A 155 7.20 -3.16 -15.39
CA GLN A 155 6.61 -4.50 -15.50
C GLN A 155 6.74 -5.28 -14.19
N PHE A 156 7.91 -5.24 -13.55
CA PHE A 156 8.12 -5.90 -12.28
C PHE A 156 7.21 -5.33 -11.17
N ARG A 157 7.09 -4.01 -11.09
CA ARG A 157 6.18 -3.36 -10.14
C ARG A 157 4.72 -3.76 -10.37
N ALA A 158 4.26 -3.76 -11.62
CA ALA A 158 2.92 -4.21 -11.97
C ALA A 158 2.67 -5.66 -11.55
N PHE A 159 3.66 -6.53 -11.76
CA PHE A 159 3.56 -7.93 -11.39
C PHE A 159 3.55 -8.15 -9.87
N VAL A 160 4.40 -7.46 -9.12
CA VAL A 160 4.40 -7.53 -7.63
C VAL A 160 3.05 -7.07 -7.06
N ASN A 161 2.44 -6.05 -7.66
CA ASN A 161 1.10 -5.62 -7.27
C ASN A 161 0.04 -6.68 -7.61
N PHE A 162 0.13 -7.30 -8.79
CA PHE A 162 -0.75 -8.41 -9.17
C PHE A 162 -0.63 -9.61 -8.23
N LEU A 163 0.59 -10.02 -7.85
CA LEU A 163 0.80 -11.10 -6.88
C LEU A 163 0.10 -10.83 -5.56
N GLY A 164 0.12 -9.60 -5.10
CA GLY A 164 -0.56 -9.24 -3.87
C GLY A 164 -2.10 -9.34 -3.97
N VAL A 165 -2.70 -9.02 -5.13
CA VAL A 165 -4.12 -9.27 -5.39
C VAL A 165 -4.39 -10.78 -5.41
N TYR A 166 -3.55 -11.55 -6.07
CA TYR A 166 -3.64 -13.01 -6.11
C TYR A 166 -3.65 -13.62 -4.71
N ILE A 167 -2.71 -13.23 -3.84
CA ILE A 167 -2.65 -13.70 -2.44
C ILE A 167 -3.91 -13.28 -1.65
N ARG A 168 -4.48 -12.13 -1.95
CA ARG A 168 -5.70 -11.66 -1.28
C ARG A 168 -6.91 -12.54 -1.57
N GLU A 169 -7.04 -13.01 -2.79
CA GLU A 169 -8.18 -13.81 -3.26
C GLU A 169 -8.02 -15.31 -2.98
N ASP A 170 -6.78 -15.79 -2.92
CA ASP A 170 -6.46 -17.16 -2.58
C ASP A 170 -6.40 -17.34 -1.05
N THR A 171 -7.41 -18.04 -0.49
CA THR A 171 -7.48 -18.36 0.93
C THR A 171 -6.70 -19.63 1.30
N ALA A 172 -6.00 -20.22 0.35
CA ALA A 172 -5.20 -21.44 0.58
C ALA A 172 -4.00 -21.12 1.51
N PRO A 173 -3.64 -22.06 2.42
CA PRO A 173 -2.52 -21.85 3.35
C PRO A 173 -1.17 -21.64 2.65
N ASP A 174 -1.04 -22.04 1.38
CA ASP A 174 0.16 -21.97 0.56
C ASP A 174 0.17 -20.81 -0.45
N ALA A 175 -0.80 -19.89 -0.39
CA ALA A 175 -0.92 -18.78 -1.34
C ALA A 175 0.34 -17.91 -1.42
N GLU A 176 0.98 -17.64 -0.29
CA GLU A 176 2.22 -16.85 -0.22
C GLU A 176 3.41 -17.59 -0.86
N GLN A 177 3.51 -18.90 -0.63
CA GLN A 177 4.54 -19.73 -1.26
C GLN A 177 4.37 -19.74 -2.78
N LYS A 178 3.15 -19.96 -3.27
CA LYS A 178 2.81 -19.89 -4.70
C LYS A 178 3.15 -18.53 -5.31
N ALA A 179 2.86 -17.44 -4.61
CA ALA A 179 3.23 -16.10 -5.09
C ALA A 179 4.73 -15.89 -5.18
N SER A 180 5.50 -16.43 -4.23
CA SER A 180 6.97 -16.42 -4.28
C SER A 180 7.51 -17.23 -5.46
N GLU A 181 6.93 -18.41 -5.73
CA GLU A 181 7.28 -19.25 -6.89
C GLU A 181 6.94 -18.55 -8.22
N LEU A 182 5.79 -17.89 -8.32
CA LEU A 182 5.40 -17.08 -9.48
C LEU A 182 6.35 -15.89 -9.69
N LEU A 183 6.77 -15.24 -8.60
CA LEU A 183 7.76 -14.17 -8.66
C LEU A 183 9.10 -14.67 -9.24
N GLN A 184 9.60 -15.80 -8.77
CA GLN A 184 10.82 -16.40 -9.30
C GLN A 184 10.68 -16.79 -10.77
N THR A 185 9.54 -17.34 -11.17
CA THR A 185 9.24 -17.68 -12.55
C THR A 185 9.27 -16.44 -13.46
N LEU A 186 8.71 -15.31 -13.01
CA LEU A 186 8.79 -14.05 -13.74
C LEU A 186 10.23 -13.55 -13.86
N LEU A 187 10.98 -13.60 -12.78
CA LEU A 187 12.39 -13.16 -12.77
C LEU A 187 13.24 -13.95 -13.75
N TYR A 188 13.08 -15.26 -13.80
CA TYR A 188 13.81 -16.10 -14.77
C TYR A 188 13.40 -15.83 -16.23
N GLY A 189 12.22 -15.27 -16.46
CA GLY A 189 11.79 -14.79 -17.78
C GLY A 189 12.33 -13.41 -18.15
N LEU A 190 12.63 -12.55 -17.16
CA LEU A 190 13.20 -11.20 -17.34
C LEU A 190 14.73 -11.18 -17.34
N ILE A 191 15.36 -12.18 -16.71
CA ILE A 191 16.81 -12.27 -16.57
C ILE A 191 17.35 -13.19 -17.66
N ALA A 192 18.37 -12.72 -18.40
CA ALA A 192 19.07 -13.54 -19.38
C ALA A 192 19.88 -14.65 -18.67
N ARG A 193 19.68 -15.89 -19.07
CA ARG A 193 20.48 -17.04 -18.62
C ARG A 193 21.77 -17.15 -19.40
#